data_4f94c73c02754ac65cdccf1262c95d01
#
_entry.id   4f94c73c02754ac65cdccf1262c95d01
#
_cell.length_a   1.000
_cell.length_b   1.000
_cell.length_c   1.000
_cell.angle_alpha   90.00
_cell.angle_beta   90.00
_cell.angle_gamma   90.00
#
_symmetry.space_group_name_H-M   'P 1'
#
loop_
_entity.id
_entity.type
_entity.pdbx_description
1 polymer ?
#
loop_
_entity_poly.entity_id
_entity_poly.type
_entity_poly.pdbx_seq_one_letter_code
_entity_poly.pdbx_strand_id
1 'polypeptide(L)'
;MLFHSFTSKYVEFAFAPINIIYAGPHIVFALERFYHFASLQSSLHQIWVRQYTSTMKTDIRYSSSDCFEPFPFPPDEAILSLESIGEQYYETRHQIMISRQEGLTDTYNRFHDPHEHSTDIAQLRALHVEMDHAVAAAYGWSDFDVQYDFYETPQGVRYTMPEESRREVLKRLLALNFERAAEEQSILAGLPKPKKGKKSAQAAASAPAAPEVEPLDENAPPPDQLDLFDDGSPKQGRLL
;
A
#
# COMPACT_ATOMS: atom_id res chain seq x y z
N MET A 1 10.49 5.09 -3.78
CA MET A 1 9.71 4.72 -2.58
C MET A 1 8.38 4.15 -2.98
N LEU A 2 7.84 3.20 -2.22
CA LEU A 2 6.46 2.72 -2.43
C LEU A 2 5.45 3.70 -1.82
N PHE A 3 4.28 3.79 -2.44
CA PHE A 3 3.15 4.54 -1.88
C PHE A 3 1.84 3.77 -2.05
N HIS A 4 0.87 4.10 -1.20
CA HIS A 4 -0.50 3.60 -1.21
C HIS A 4 -1.46 4.74 -0.87
N SER A 5 -2.64 4.78 -1.47
CA SER A 5 -3.69 5.71 -1.07
C SER A 5 -4.28 5.34 0.28
N PHE A 6 -4.46 6.32 1.17
CA PHE A 6 -5.05 6.09 2.49
C PHE A 6 -6.46 5.46 2.42
N THR A 7 -7.23 5.84 1.38
CA THR A 7 -8.53 5.24 1.09
C THR A 7 -8.55 4.78 -0.35
N SER A 8 -8.83 3.52 -0.60
CA SER A 8 -8.88 2.95 -1.94
C SER A 8 -9.81 1.74 -2.03
N LYS A 9 -10.27 1.44 -3.23
CA LYS A 9 -11.11 0.26 -3.51
C LYS A 9 -10.31 -1.04 -3.41
N TYR A 10 -9.01 -0.98 -3.73
CA TYR A 10 -8.10 -2.12 -3.78
C TYR A 10 -6.85 -1.86 -2.95
N VAL A 11 -6.18 -2.92 -2.50
CA VAL A 11 -4.85 -2.84 -1.89
C VAL A 11 -3.82 -2.86 -3.00
N GLU A 12 -3.36 -1.68 -3.41
CA GLU A 12 -2.48 -1.53 -4.56
C GLU A 12 -1.36 -0.56 -4.25
N PHE A 13 -0.14 -0.99 -4.54
CA PHE A 13 1.07 -0.22 -4.31
C PHE A 13 1.68 0.23 -5.63
N ALA A 14 2.31 1.40 -5.63
CA ALA A 14 3.10 1.86 -6.76
C ALA A 14 4.39 2.53 -6.29
N PHE A 15 5.39 2.52 -7.16
CA PHE A 15 6.58 3.33 -6.91
C PHE A 15 6.34 4.77 -7.30
N ALA A 16 6.85 5.67 -6.48
CA ALA A 16 6.71 7.09 -6.68
C ALA A 16 8.06 7.80 -6.53
N PRO A 17 8.28 8.92 -7.27
CA PRO A 17 9.50 9.70 -7.19
C PRO A 17 9.76 10.24 -5.77
N ILE A 18 11.03 10.39 -5.40
CA ILE A 18 11.43 10.92 -4.08
C ILE A 18 11.55 12.45 -4.05
N ASN A 19 11.46 13.08 -5.20
CA ASN A 19 11.68 14.53 -5.37
C ASN A 19 10.38 15.34 -5.46
N ILE A 20 9.26 14.77 -5.04
CA ILE A 20 7.96 15.45 -4.99
C ILE A 20 7.40 15.42 -3.55
N ILE A 21 6.53 16.38 -3.26
CA ILE A 21 5.81 16.44 -2.00
C ILE A 21 4.47 15.73 -2.22
N TYR A 22 4.23 14.69 -1.43
CA TYR A 22 2.94 14.00 -1.42
C TYR A 22 1.98 14.75 -0.51
N ALA A 23 0.92 15.31 -1.08
CA ALA A 23 -0.19 15.82 -0.25
C ALA A 23 -0.97 14.63 0.32
N GLY A 24 -1.40 14.73 1.58
CA GLY A 24 -2.25 13.68 2.15
C GLY A 24 -3.52 13.54 1.34
N PRO A 25 -4.06 12.40 0.98
CA PRO A 25 -4.21 11.17 1.72
C PRO A 25 -3.35 10.00 1.16
N HIS A 26 -2.06 10.11 1.18
CA HIS A 26 -1.16 9.05 0.72
C HIS A 26 -0.23 8.61 1.85
N ILE A 27 0.04 7.32 1.91
CA ILE A 27 1.03 6.72 2.80
C ILE A 27 2.25 6.41 1.95
N VAL A 28 3.41 6.86 2.40
CA VAL A 28 4.69 6.66 1.72
C VAL A 28 5.54 5.74 2.59
N PHE A 29 6.06 4.69 1.97
CA PHE A 29 6.92 3.70 2.59
C PHE A 29 8.35 3.90 2.08
N ALA A 30 9.32 3.96 2.98
CA ALA A 30 10.74 4.07 2.64
C ALA A 30 11.31 2.73 2.12
N LEU A 31 10.60 2.11 1.17
CA LEU A 31 10.89 0.84 0.55
C LEU A 31 11.10 1.06 -0.95
N GLU A 32 12.22 0.55 -1.50
CA GLU A 32 12.64 0.88 -2.87
C GLU A 32 12.79 -0.35 -3.76
N ARG A 33 12.65 -1.56 -3.18
CA ARG A 33 12.93 -2.80 -3.89
C ARG A 33 11.65 -3.52 -4.30
N PHE A 34 11.72 -4.24 -5.44
CA PHE A 34 10.57 -4.98 -5.96
C PHE A 34 10.17 -6.16 -5.07
N TYR A 35 11.07 -6.72 -4.28
CA TYR A 35 10.70 -7.76 -3.33
C TYR A 35 9.76 -7.25 -2.22
N HIS A 36 9.91 -6.01 -1.77
CA HIS A 36 8.94 -5.40 -0.85
C HIS A 36 7.60 -5.16 -1.55
N PHE A 37 7.66 -4.67 -2.78
CA PHE A 37 6.46 -4.49 -3.59
C PHE A 37 5.72 -5.82 -3.78
N ALA A 38 6.41 -6.90 -4.15
CA ALA A 38 5.80 -8.22 -4.32
C ALA A 38 5.10 -8.69 -3.05
N SER A 39 5.76 -8.57 -1.89
CA SER A 39 5.17 -8.94 -0.60
C SER A 39 3.91 -8.15 -0.29
N LEU A 40 3.94 -6.82 -0.47
CA LEU A 40 2.81 -5.93 -0.15
C LEU A 40 1.68 -6.00 -1.19
N GLN A 41 2.01 -6.27 -2.46
CA GLN A 41 1.03 -6.39 -3.53
C GLN A 41 0.34 -7.77 -3.56
N SER A 42 0.93 -8.77 -2.89
CA SER A 42 0.40 -10.14 -2.86
C SER A 42 -1.00 -10.25 -2.24
N SER A 43 -1.73 -11.28 -2.65
CA SER A 43 -3.00 -11.62 -1.99
C SER A 43 -2.84 -11.94 -0.51
N LEU A 44 -1.65 -12.40 -0.09
CA LEU A 44 -1.36 -12.70 1.31
C LEU A 44 -1.46 -11.43 2.17
N HIS A 45 -0.82 -10.34 1.70
CA HIS A 45 -0.94 -9.05 2.37
C HIS A 45 -2.35 -8.46 2.27
N GLN A 46 -3.03 -8.62 1.13
CA GLN A 46 -4.41 -8.17 0.98
C GLN A 46 -5.36 -8.85 1.99
N ILE A 47 -5.18 -10.14 2.25
CA ILE A 47 -5.95 -10.90 3.25
C ILE A 47 -5.71 -10.32 4.64
N TRP A 48 -4.44 -10.04 4.98
CA TRP A 48 -4.06 -9.39 6.24
C TRP A 48 -4.69 -8.01 6.39
N VAL A 49 -4.54 -7.15 5.38
CA VAL A 49 -5.13 -5.80 5.40
C VAL A 49 -6.63 -5.85 5.62
N ARG A 50 -7.35 -6.72 4.91
CA ARG A 50 -8.81 -6.85 5.04
C ARG A 50 -9.27 -7.30 6.41
N GLN A 51 -8.43 -8.01 7.16
CA GLN A 51 -8.73 -8.42 8.53
C GLN A 51 -8.64 -7.26 9.52
N TYR A 52 -7.66 -6.37 9.34
CA TYR A 52 -7.32 -5.36 10.34
C TYR A 52 -7.74 -3.94 9.96
N THR A 53 -8.07 -3.71 8.70
CA THR A 53 -8.49 -2.37 8.27
C THR A 53 -9.93 -2.08 8.66
N SER A 54 -10.18 -0.81 8.99
CA SER A 54 -11.54 -0.29 9.00
C SER A 54 -12.00 -0.02 7.57
N THR A 55 -13.28 -0.21 7.29
CA THR A 55 -13.88 0.11 6.00
C THR A 55 -14.67 1.42 6.09
N MET A 56 -14.51 2.27 5.09
CA MET A 56 -15.38 3.43 4.89
C MET A 56 -16.31 3.11 3.72
N LYS A 57 -17.53 2.69 4.01
CA LYS A 57 -18.46 2.06 3.05
C LYS A 57 -17.86 0.77 2.50
N THR A 58 -17.45 0.75 1.23
CA THR A 58 -16.81 -0.39 0.56
C THR A 58 -15.31 -0.25 0.41
N ASP A 59 -14.77 0.95 0.68
CA ASP A 59 -13.35 1.25 0.48
C ASP A 59 -12.52 0.88 1.71
N ILE A 60 -11.30 0.47 1.43
CA ILE A 60 -10.29 0.11 2.43
C ILE A 60 -9.66 1.41 2.94
N ARG A 61 -9.62 1.56 4.26
CA ARG A 61 -8.83 2.60 4.91
C ARG A 61 -7.53 1.99 5.41
N TYR A 62 -6.51 2.01 4.57
CA TYR A 62 -5.21 1.48 4.93
C TYR A 62 -4.56 2.35 6.02
N SER A 63 -4.14 1.73 7.12
CA SER A 63 -3.39 2.37 8.20
C SER A 63 -2.02 1.71 8.32
N SER A 64 -0.94 2.49 8.42
CA SER A 64 0.39 1.93 8.63
C SER A 64 0.50 1.18 9.95
N SER A 65 -0.11 1.69 11.02
CA SER A 65 -0.09 1.06 12.35
C SER A 65 -0.85 -0.27 12.43
N ASP A 66 -1.91 -0.43 11.64
CA ASP A 66 -2.77 -1.61 11.73
C ASP A 66 -2.47 -2.63 10.63
N CYS A 67 -2.06 -2.14 9.45
CA CYS A 67 -1.91 -2.97 8.26
C CYS A 67 -0.45 -3.28 7.90
N PHE A 68 0.49 -2.32 8.11
CA PHE A 68 1.87 -2.45 7.67
C PHE A 68 2.83 -2.85 8.81
N GLU A 69 2.85 -2.10 9.91
CA GLU A 69 3.80 -2.33 10.99
C GLU A 69 3.68 -3.72 11.61
N PRO A 70 2.45 -4.26 11.87
CA PRO A 70 2.30 -5.60 12.41
C PRO A 70 2.36 -6.70 11.35
N PHE A 71 2.48 -6.38 10.05
CA PHE A 71 2.52 -7.40 9.01
C PHE A 71 3.83 -8.20 9.09
N PRO A 72 3.75 -9.54 9.24
CA PRO A 72 4.93 -10.36 9.39
C PRO A 72 5.56 -10.68 8.02
N PHE A 73 6.39 -9.78 7.48
CA PHE A 73 7.09 -10.00 6.21
C PHE A 73 7.80 -11.36 6.15
N PRO A 74 8.04 -11.95 4.95
CA PRO A 74 8.92 -13.09 4.81
C PRO A 74 10.31 -12.83 5.43
N PRO A 75 11.06 -13.85 5.85
CA PRO A 75 12.42 -13.67 6.39
C PRO A 75 13.33 -12.92 5.41
N ASP A 76 14.24 -12.08 5.93
CA ASP A 76 15.12 -11.19 5.16
C ASP A 76 15.91 -11.90 4.05
N GLU A 77 16.38 -13.13 4.30
CA GLU A 77 17.12 -13.90 3.30
C GLU A 77 16.21 -14.42 2.18
N ALA A 78 15.00 -14.85 2.53
CA ALA A 78 14.04 -15.44 1.60
C ALA A 78 13.34 -14.39 0.75
N ILE A 79 13.07 -13.20 1.30
CA ILE A 79 12.34 -12.12 0.60
C ILE A 79 13.09 -11.64 -0.66
N LEU A 80 14.44 -11.76 -0.66
CA LEU A 80 15.25 -11.34 -1.81
C LEU A 80 14.92 -12.12 -3.09
N SER A 81 14.41 -13.35 -2.96
CA SER A 81 13.99 -14.17 -4.11
C SER A 81 12.81 -13.57 -4.88
N LEU A 82 12.07 -12.63 -4.27
CA LEU A 82 10.90 -12.00 -4.84
C LEU A 82 11.22 -10.83 -5.78
N GLU A 83 12.48 -10.41 -5.89
CA GLU A 83 12.85 -9.23 -6.68
C GLU A 83 12.40 -9.35 -8.13
N SER A 84 12.73 -10.46 -8.79
CA SER A 84 12.45 -10.65 -10.21
C SER A 84 10.96 -10.73 -10.52
N ILE A 85 10.18 -11.48 -9.73
CA ILE A 85 8.74 -11.58 -9.95
C ILE A 85 8.02 -10.28 -9.62
N GLY A 86 8.49 -9.55 -8.62
CA GLY A 86 7.97 -8.24 -8.26
C GLY A 86 8.19 -7.22 -9.38
N GLU A 87 9.39 -7.19 -9.96
CA GLU A 87 9.69 -6.34 -11.11
C GLU A 87 8.82 -6.69 -12.32
N GLN A 88 8.77 -7.96 -12.67
CA GLN A 88 7.99 -8.43 -13.82
C GLN A 88 6.49 -8.10 -13.68
N TYR A 89 5.91 -8.31 -12.50
CA TYR A 89 4.51 -7.95 -12.24
C TYR A 89 4.29 -6.44 -12.34
N TYR A 90 5.17 -5.65 -11.72
CA TYR A 90 5.08 -4.19 -11.73
C TYR A 90 5.14 -3.64 -13.14
N GLU A 91 6.15 -4.04 -13.92
CA GLU A 91 6.35 -3.56 -15.30
C GLU A 91 5.20 -4.00 -16.21
N THR A 92 4.74 -5.25 -16.12
CA THR A 92 3.59 -5.72 -16.90
C THR A 92 2.35 -4.89 -16.60
N ARG A 93 2.02 -4.68 -15.32
CA ARG A 93 0.92 -3.82 -14.92
C ARG A 93 1.07 -2.39 -15.44
N HIS A 94 2.27 -1.84 -15.34
CA HIS A 94 2.58 -0.49 -15.83
C HIS A 94 2.36 -0.36 -17.34
N GLN A 95 2.82 -1.32 -18.12
CA GLN A 95 2.59 -1.34 -19.57
C GLN A 95 1.11 -1.44 -19.95
N ILE A 96 0.33 -2.22 -19.21
CA ILE A 96 -1.12 -2.30 -19.39
C ILE A 96 -1.77 -0.93 -19.15
N MET A 97 -1.42 -0.27 -18.05
CA MET A 97 -1.94 1.06 -17.71
C MET A 97 -1.62 2.09 -18.80
N ILE A 98 -0.38 2.11 -19.30
CA ILE A 98 0.02 3.02 -20.37
C ILE A 98 -0.73 2.72 -21.67
N SER A 99 -0.74 1.46 -22.12
CA SER A 99 -1.34 1.06 -23.39
C SER A 99 -2.84 1.31 -23.44
N ARG A 100 -3.50 1.19 -22.29
CA ARG A 100 -4.95 1.40 -22.15
C ARG A 100 -5.31 2.82 -21.72
N GLN A 101 -4.33 3.63 -21.33
CA GLN A 101 -4.53 4.98 -20.74
C GLN A 101 -5.46 4.93 -19.51
N GLU A 102 -5.27 3.93 -18.66
CA GLU A 102 -6.08 3.67 -17.47
C GLU A 102 -5.24 3.83 -16.19
N GLY A 103 -5.90 4.21 -15.10
CA GLY A 103 -5.31 4.22 -13.76
C GLY A 103 -5.35 2.85 -13.08
N LEU A 104 -4.74 2.75 -11.90
CA LEU A 104 -4.71 1.51 -11.09
C LEU A 104 -6.13 0.98 -10.83
N THR A 105 -7.06 1.84 -10.44
CA THR A 105 -8.44 1.42 -10.12
C THR A 105 -9.13 0.78 -11.32
N ASP A 106 -8.98 1.32 -12.53
CA ASP A 106 -9.60 0.77 -13.73
C ASP A 106 -8.94 -0.54 -14.13
N THR A 107 -7.61 -0.63 -14.05
CA THR A 107 -6.87 -1.86 -14.28
C THR A 107 -7.34 -2.99 -13.34
N TYR A 108 -7.52 -2.70 -12.04
CA TYR A 108 -8.00 -3.70 -11.09
C TYR A 108 -9.51 -3.96 -11.18
N ASN A 109 -10.31 -3.02 -11.67
CA ASN A 109 -11.70 -3.30 -12.05
C ASN A 109 -11.75 -4.40 -13.13
N ARG A 110 -10.88 -4.32 -14.16
CA ARG A 110 -10.76 -5.35 -15.20
C ARG A 110 -10.18 -6.66 -14.65
N PHE A 111 -9.15 -6.57 -13.81
CA PHE A 111 -8.52 -7.73 -13.19
C PHE A 111 -9.54 -8.60 -12.43
N HIS A 112 -10.52 -7.98 -11.79
CA HIS A 112 -11.56 -8.66 -11.02
C HIS A 112 -12.88 -8.86 -11.77
N ASP A 113 -12.96 -8.50 -13.05
CA ASP A 113 -14.15 -8.72 -13.87
C ASP A 113 -14.11 -10.12 -14.50
N PRO A 114 -15.07 -11.02 -14.18
CA PRO A 114 -15.13 -12.36 -14.78
C PRO A 114 -15.40 -12.34 -16.30
N HIS A 115 -15.88 -11.24 -16.84
CA HIS A 115 -16.14 -11.06 -18.27
C HIS A 115 -14.97 -10.45 -19.04
N GLU A 116 -13.91 -10.05 -18.36
CA GLU A 116 -12.70 -9.54 -19.00
C GLU A 116 -11.76 -10.67 -19.41
N HIS A 117 -11.63 -10.88 -20.73
CA HIS A 117 -10.87 -11.97 -21.33
C HIS A 117 -9.67 -11.52 -22.18
N SER A 118 -9.30 -10.25 -22.11
CA SER A 118 -8.15 -9.74 -22.86
C SER A 118 -6.85 -10.42 -22.41
N THR A 119 -5.96 -10.62 -23.37
CA THR A 119 -4.72 -11.38 -23.16
C THR A 119 -3.82 -10.73 -22.11
N ASP A 120 -3.74 -9.42 -22.10
CA ASP A 120 -2.91 -8.65 -21.15
C ASP A 120 -3.42 -8.76 -19.70
N ILE A 121 -4.73 -8.72 -19.48
CA ILE A 121 -5.32 -8.93 -18.15
C ILE A 121 -5.19 -10.40 -17.73
N ALA A 122 -5.34 -11.33 -18.65
CA ALA A 122 -5.09 -12.75 -18.37
C ALA A 122 -3.62 -13.01 -17.97
N GLN A 123 -2.67 -12.36 -18.63
CA GLN A 123 -1.25 -12.40 -18.27
C GLN A 123 -1.00 -11.78 -16.89
N LEU A 124 -1.63 -10.64 -16.56
CA LEU A 124 -1.49 -10.00 -15.26
C LEU A 124 -2.02 -10.91 -14.13
N ARG A 125 -3.15 -11.60 -14.37
CA ARG A 125 -3.69 -12.61 -13.44
C ARG A 125 -2.74 -13.77 -13.22
N ALA A 126 -2.14 -14.29 -14.30
CA ALA A 126 -1.17 -15.39 -14.21
C ALA A 126 0.07 -14.97 -13.40
N LEU A 127 0.62 -13.79 -13.67
CA LEU A 127 1.75 -13.23 -12.90
C LEU A 127 1.39 -12.97 -11.44
N HIS A 128 0.15 -12.58 -11.14
CA HIS A 128 -0.29 -12.40 -9.77
C HIS A 128 -0.28 -13.72 -8.99
N VAL A 129 -0.77 -14.79 -9.61
CA VAL A 129 -0.73 -16.14 -9.03
C VAL A 129 0.70 -16.60 -8.81
N GLU A 130 1.59 -16.39 -9.80
CA GLU A 130 3.00 -16.73 -9.70
C GLU A 130 3.68 -15.95 -8.55
N MET A 131 3.39 -14.66 -8.42
CA MET A 131 3.89 -13.82 -7.34
C MET A 131 3.40 -14.32 -5.97
N ASP A 132 2.13 -14.67 -5.83
CA ASP A 132 1.58 -15.18 -4.59
C ASP A 132 2.20 -16.51 -4.17
N HIS A 133 2.45 -17.42 -5.13
CA HIS A 133 3.19 -18.66 -4.88
C HIS A 133 4.64 -18.40 -4.48
N ALA A 134 5.30 -17.45 -5.12
CA ALA A 134 6.67 -17.06 -4.74
C ALA A 134 6.72 -16.47 -3.32
N VAL A 135 5.75 -15.62 -2.95
CA VAL A 135 5.65 -15.05 -1.61
C VAL A 135 5.38 -16.16 -0.57
N ALA A 136 4.49 -17.09 -0.86
CA ALA A 136 4.25 -18.24 0.01
C ALA A 136 5.52 -19.12 0.19
N ALA A 137 6.26 -19.35 -0.90
CA ALA A 137 7.53 -20.05 -0.83
C ALA A 137 8.57 -19.30 0.00
N ALA A 138 8.61 -17.96 -0.05
CA ALA A 138 9.49 -17.16 0.79
C ALA A 138 9.15 -17.25 2.29
N TYR A 139 7.90 -17.56 2.65
CA TYR A 139 7.50 -17.93 4.01
C TYR A 139 7.87 -19.39 4.36
N GLY A 140 8.36 -20.19 3.42
CA GLY A 140 8.60 -21.61 3.61
C GLY A 140 7.34 -22.49 3.53
N TRP A 141 6.24 -21.98 2.98
CA TRP A 141 4.98 -22.72 2.85
C TRP A 141 4.98 -23.57 1.57
N SER A 142 5.69 -24.69 1.61
CA SER A 142 5.85 -25.60 0.46
C SER A 142 4.56 -26.35 0.07
N ASP A 143 3.57 -26.35 0.94
CA ASP A 143 2.25 -26.95 0.75
C ASP A 143 1.21 -25.96 0.19
N PHE A 144 1.64 -24.74 -0.16
CA PHE A 144 0.77 -23.72 -0.74
C PHE A 144 0.55 -24.00 -2.24
N ASP A 145 -0.44 -24.80 -2.54
CA ASP A 145 -0.89 -25.10 -3.91
C ASP A 145 -2.38 -24.72 -4.01
N VAL A 146 -2.63 -23.48 -4.43
CA VAL A 146 -3.97 -22.89 -4.40
C VAL A 146 -4.40 -22.49 -5.79
N GLN A 147 -5.59 -22.93 -6.18
CA GLN A 147 -6.22 -22.55 -7.44
C GLN A 147 -6.92 -21.20 -7.29
N TYR A 148 -6.70 -20.31 -8.26
CA TYR A 148 -7.34 -19.01 -8.34
C TYR A 148 -8.52 -19.04 -9.30
N ASP A 149 -9.61 -18.40 -8.91
CA ASP A 149 -10.80 -18.21 -9.74
C ASP A 149 -11.59 -17.00 -9.24
N PHE A 150 -12.74 -16.75 -9.84
CA PHE A 150 -13.66 -15.71 -9.42
C PHE A 150 -14.56 -16.21 -8.29
N TYR A 151 -14.40 -15.60 -7.12
CA TYR A 151 -15.20 -15.95 -5.94
C TYR A 151 -15.99 -14.73 -5.46
N GLU A 152 -17.18 -14.99 -4.95
CA GLU A 152 -17.93 -13.98 -4.18
C GLU A 152 -17.20 -13.65 -2.88
N THR A 153 -17.08 -12.36 -2.62
CA THR A 153 -16.49 -11.83 -1.38
C THR A 153 -17.40 -10.74 -0.82
N PRO A 154 -17.22 -10.30 0.43
CA PRO A 154 -17.97 -9.16 0.97
C PRO A 154 -17.85 -7.86 0.14
N GLN A 155 -16.84 -7.77 -0.74
CA GLN A 155 -16.61 -6.64 -1.64
C GLN A 155 -17.08 -6.91 -3.09
N GLY A 156 -17.86 -7.96 -3.31
CA GLY A 156 -18.31 -8.46 -4.62
C GLY A 156 -17.38 -9.51 -5.20
N VAL A 157 -17.61 -9.85 -6.46
CA VAL A 157 -16.79 -10.85 -7.18
C VAL A 157 -15.34 -10.40 -7.25
N ARG A 158 -14.41 -11.32 -6.93
CA ARG A 158 -12.97 -11.09 -7.00
C ARG A 158 -12.25 -12.30 -7.60
N TYR A 159 -11.28 -12.04 -8.49
CA TYR A 159 -10.30 -13.04 -8.87
C TYR A 159 -9.33 -13.21 -7.71
N THR A 160 -9.37 -14.35 -7.04
CA THR A 160 -8.64 -14.62 -5.81
C THR A 160 -8.61 -16.12 -5.50
N MET A 161 -8.04 -16.51 -4.38
CA MET A 161 -8.08 -17.88 -3.87
C MET A 161 -9.40 -18.18 -3.14
N PRO A 162 -9.77 -19.47 -2.98
CA PRO A 162 -10.94 -19.91 -2.22
C PRO A 162 -10.95 -19.38 -0.78
N GLU A 163 -12.12 -19.27 -0.18
CA GLU A 163 -12.25 -18.76 1.18
C GLU A 163 -11.48 -19.58 2.21
N GLU A 164 -11.47 -20.91 2.07
CA GLU A 164 -10.72 -21.79 2.97
C GLU A 164 -9.21 -21.48 2.94
N SER A 165 -8.67 -21.29 1.73
CA SER A 165 -7.25 -20.92 1.55
C SER A 165 -6.95 -19.54 2.14
N ARG A 166 -7.86 -18.57 1.98
CA ARG A 166 -7.71 -17.24 2.60
C ARG A 166 -7.69 -17.32 4.12
N ARG A 167 -8.52 -18.16 4.72
CA ARG A 167 -8.54 -18.40 6.17
C ARG A 167 -7.26 -19.06 6.66
N GLU A 168 -6.75 -20.03 5.92
CA GLU A 168 -5.49 -20.71 6.27
C GLU A 168 -4.30 -19.76 6.17
N VAL A 169 -4.21 -18.94 5.11
CA VAL A 169 -3.19 -17.89 4.97
C VAL A 169 -3.24 -16.94 6.17
N LEU A 170 -4.42 -16.43 6.52
CA LEU A 170 -4.58 -15.52 7.66
C LEU A 170 -4.13 -16.17 8.96
N LYS A 171 -4.49 -17.43 9.19
CA LYS A 171 -4.08 -18.19 10.38
C LYS A 171 -2.55 -18.34 10.46
N ARG A 172 -1.87 -18.63 9.35
CA ARG A 172 -0.41 -18.74 9.30
C ARG A 172 0.27 -17.40 9.55
N LEU A 173 -0.23 -16.32 8.94
CA LEU A 173 0.29 -14.97 9.18
C LEU A 173 0.11 -14.54 10.64
N LEU A 174 -1.05 -14.84 11.24
CA LEU A 174 -1.30 -14.58 12.66
C LEU A 174 -0.35 -15.33 13.58
N ALA A 175 -0.15 -16.62 13.32
CA ALA A 175 0.78 -17.42 14.11
C ALA A 175 2.20 -16.82 14.06
N LEU A 176 2.67 -16.46 12.87
CA LEU A 176 3.96 -15.82 12.67
C LEU A 176 4.07 -14.45 13.35
N ASN A 177 3.02 -13.64 13.29
CA ASN A 177 2.96 -12.36 13.99
C ASN A 177 3.06 -12.51 15.51
N PHE A 178 2.33 -13.47 16.10
CA PHE A 178 2.41 -13.75 17.53
C PHE A 178 3.79 -14.28 17.96
N GLU A 179 4.41 -15.12 17.16
CA GLU A 179 5.76 -15.62 17.40
C GLU A 179 6.77 -14.46 17.47
N ARG A 180 6.78 -13.60 16.47
CA ARG A 180 7.66 -12.42 16.43
C ARG A 180 7.40 -11.43 17.55
N ALA A 181 6.14 -11.17 17.89
CA ALA A 181 5.80 -10.32 19.02
C ALA A 181 6.32 -10.89 20.36
N ALA A 182 6.28 -12.20 20.53
CA ALA A 182 6.83 -12.86 21.72
C ALA A 182 8.36 -12.76 21.77
N GLU A 183 9.04 -12.92 20.62
CA GLU A 183 10.49 -12.74 20.50
C GLU A 183 10.90 -11.30 20.83
N GLU A 184 10.24 -10.32 20.25
CA GLU A 184 10.49 -8.89 20.54
C GLU A 184 10.32 -8.57 22.02
N GLN A 185 9.24 -9.07 22.65
CA GLN A 185 9.02 -8.88 24.09
C GLN A 185 10.14 -9.52 24.92
N SER A 186 10.63 -10.69 24.53
CA SER A 186 11.74 -11.36 25.20
C SER A 186 13.03 -10.55 25.09
N ILE A 187 13.34 -10.01 23.92
CA ILE A 187 14.50 -9.15 23.70
C ILE A 187 14.39 -7.87 24.54
N LEU A 188 13.24 -7.21 24.53
CA LEU A 188 13.00 -5.99 25.31
C LEU A 188 13.09 -6.23 26.83
N ALA A 189 12.64 -7.39 27.30
CA ALA A 189 12.72 -7.75 28.71
C ALA A 189 14.18 -7.98 29.17
N GLY A 190 15.05 -8.42 28.25
CA GLY A 190 16.49 -8.60 28.50
C GLY A 190 17.32 -7.31 28.42
N LEU A 191 16.77 -6.22 27.90
CA LEU A 191 17.46 -4.93 27.80
C LEU A 191 17.46 -4.19 29.17
N PRO A 192 18.58 -3.54 29.56
CA PRO A 192 18.62 -2.74 30.78
C PRO A 192 17.59 -1.60 30.67
N LYS A 193 16.66 -1.56 31.62
CA LYS A 193 15.64 -0.50 31.70
C LYS A 193 16.34 0.86 31.67
N PRO A 194 15.92 1.81 30.83
CA PRO A 194 16.47 3.15 30.83
C PRO A 194 16.31 3.76 32.22
N LYS A 195 17.41 4.16 32.85
CA LYS A 195 17.37 4.85 34.14
C LYS A 195 16.48 6.08 33.95
N LYS A 196 15.35 6.14 34.67
CA LYS A 196 14.53 7.35 34.74
C LYS A 196 15.42 8.50 35.20
N GLY A 197 15.89 9.31 34.26
CA GLY A 197 16.58 10.54 34.57
C GLY A 197 15.65 11.39 35.44
N LYS A 198 16.13 11.78 36.63
CA LYS A 198 15.48 12.81 37.44
C LYS A 198 15.28 14.02 36.53
N LYS A 199 14.02 14.35 36.20
CA LYS A 199 13.71 15.67 35.60
C LYS A 199 14.25 16.72 36.53
N SER A 200 15.38 17.33 36.18
CA SER A 200 15.79 18.58 36.76
C SER A 200 14.75 19.63 36.35
N ALA A 201 14.02 20.11 37.32
CA ALA A 201 13.11 21.24 37.18
C ALA A 201 13.96 22.53 37.02
N GLN A 202 14.54 22.72 35.85
CA GLN A 202 15.19 23.99 35.49
C GLN A 202 15.52 24.02 34.00
N ALA A 203 14.52 24.31 33.18
CA ALA A 203 14.63 24.89 31.83
C ALA A 203 13.23 25.26 31.32
N ALA A 204 12.53 26.10 32.04
CA ALA A 204 11.33 26.79 31.56
C ALA A 204 11.69 28.28 31.41
N ALA A 205 12.56 28.59 30.46
CA ALA A 205 12.74 29.97 29.98
C ALA A 205 13.55 29.90 28.68
N SER A 206 12.90 30.12 27.57
CA SER A 206 13.35 30.45 26.20
C SER A 206 13.02 29.38 25.14
N ALA A 207 11.73 29.23 24.88
CA ALA A 207 11.29 28.83 23.54
C ALA A 207 10.73 30.10 22.87
N PRO A 208 11.10 30.45 21.63
CA PRO A 208 10.44 31.52 20.90
C PRO A 208 8.99 31.13 20.64
N ALA A 209 8.06 32.06 20.88
CA ALA A 209 6.65 31.89 20.65
C ALA A 209 6.40 31.48 19.19
N ALA A 210 5.65 30.43 19.00
CA ALA A 210 5.09 30.11 17.69
C ALA A 210 4.18 31.26 17.24
N PRO A 211 4.14 31.62 15.94
CA PRO A 211 3.24 32.66 15.48
C PRO A 211 1.79 32.20 15.73
N GLU A 212 1.01 33.05 16.36
CA GLU A 212 -0.42 32.90 16.54
C GLU A 212 -1.06 32.81 15.14
N VAL A 213 -1.65 31.67 14.84
CA VAL A 213 -2.47 31.51 13.65
C VAL A 213 -3.87 32.04 14.01
N GLU A 214 -4.25 33.16 13.41
CA GLU A 214 -5.60 33.69 13.55
C GLU A 214 -6.61 32.63 13.08
N PRO A 215 -7.77 32.48 13.75
CA PRO A 215 -8.80 31.55 13.33
C PRO A 215 -9.33 31.97 11.96
N LEU A 216 -9.39 31.01 11.03
CA LEU A 216 -9.98 31.21 9.70
C LEU A 216 -11.44 31.63 9.86
N ASP A 217 -11.78 32.75 9.22
CA ASP A 217 -13.17 33.25 9.12
C ASP A 217 -14.00 32.26 8.28
N GLU A 218 -14.91 31.53 8.91
CA GLU A 218 -15.79 30.56 8.26
C GLU A 218 -16.73 31.17 7.20
N ASN A 219 -16.79 32.49 7.07
CA ASN A 219 -17.61 33.23 6.11
C ASN A 219 -16.83 33.88 4.96
N ALA A 220 -15.55 33.64 4.84
CA ALA A 220 -14.78 34.16 3.72
C ALA A 220 -15.18 33.46 2.40
N PRO A 221 -15.42 34.19 1.31
CA PRO A 221 -15.69 33.60 0.01
C PRO A 221 -14.47 32.78 -0.47
N PRO A 222 -14.68 31.66 -1.20
CA PRO A 222 -13.58 30.85 -1.71
C PRO A 222 -12.65 31.70 -2.59
N PRO A 223 -11.33 31.51 -2.51
CA PRO A 223 -10.39 32.20 -3.38
C PRO A 223 -10.69 31.88 -4.83
N ASP A 224 -10.76 32.92 -5.67
CA ASP A 224 -10.93 32.81 -7.12
C ASP A 224 -9.94 31.80 -7.69
N GLN A 225 -10.47 30.93 -8.57
CA GLN A 225 -9.66 29.97 -9.32
C GLN A 225 -8.59 30.75 -10.11
N LEU A 226 -7.36 30.69 -9.66
CA LEU A 226 -6.22 31.13 -10.43
C LEU A 226 -6.12 30.21 -11.66
N ASP A 227 -6.32 30.78 -12.86
CA ASP A 227 -6.10 30.14 -14.15
C ASP A 227 -4.67 29.63 -14.25
N LEU A 228 -4.48 28.32 -14.05
CA LEU A 228 -3.19 27.62 -14.11
C LEU A 228 -2.71 27.33 -15.54
N PHE A 229 -3.35 27.93 -16.56
CA PHE A 229 -3.01 27.73 -17.99
C PHE A 229 -2.87 29.04 -18.76
N ASP A 230 -2.09 29.99 -18.23
CA ASP A 230 -1.58 31.09 -19.07
C ASP A 230 -0.23 30.64 -19.68
N ASP A 231 -0.26 30.17 -20.92
CA ASP A 231 0.90 29.66 -21.69
C ASP A 231 1.74 30.77 -22.32
N GLY A 232 1.55 32.02 -21.97
CA GLY A 232 2.44 33.12 -22.38
C GLY A 232 2.54 33.40 -23.88
N SER A 233 1.60 32.91 -24.70
CA SER A 233 1.61 33.16 -26.14
C SER A 233 1.12 34.59 -26.48
N PRO A 234 1.88 35.37 -27.25
CA PRO A 234 1.50 36.75 -27.59
C PRO A 234 0.27 36.77 -28.52
N LYS A 235 -0.78 37.44 -28.09
CA LYS A 235 -1.97 37.74 -28.92
C LYS A 235 -1.52 38.62 -30.10
N GLN A 236 -1.54 38.05 -31.32
CA GLN A 236 -1.40 38.83 -32.54
C GLN A 236 -2.55 39.80 -32.68
N GLY A 237 -2.21 41.07 -32.68
CA GLY A 237 -3.12 42.17 -32.91
C GLY A 237 -3.72 42.08 -34.35
N ARG A 238 -5.04 42.17 -34.41
CA ARG A 238 -5.78 42.41 -35.67
C ARG A 238 -5.61 43.89 -36.03
N LEU A 239 -4.89 44.16 -37.14
CA LEU A 239 -4.94 45.43 -37.85
C LEU A 239 -6.01 45.33 -38.96
N LEU A 240 -6.97 46.23 -38.89
CA LEU A 240 -7.98 46.64 -39.86
C LEU A 240 -8.97 45.60 -40.38
#